data_9dfd83986b19da877888094956e6427b
#
_entry.id   9dfd83986b19da877888094956e6427b
#
_cell.length_a   1.000
_cell.length_b   1.000
_cell.length_c   1.000
_cell.angle_alpha   90.00
_cell.angle_beta   90.00
_cell.angle_gamma   90.00
#
_symmetry.space_group_name_H-M   'P 1'
#
loop_
_entity.id
_entity.type
_entity.pdbx_description
1 polymer ?
#
loop_
_entity_poly.entity_id
_entity_poly.type
_entity_poly.pdbx_seq_one_letter_code
_entity_poly.pdbx_strand_id
1 'polypeptide(L)'
;MSVDVFEPLAGLEGVGSAAAAARDAVDVLLRDRGLRRVGSDMTAEALLRGAHASAALAGSTSTPDEVRRGAADGLASGAVRLTGELMALAPQLDKAPVQVWTRLHQLAAADLSDEDQLGHLRTSREPVPDDIPGLPPAPGADEMWERLSALAQNLTRPTKAPGLVVAAIVHAEIAVLRPFPSANGLVARAAEHCLLVARGIDPVAVTVPEGGHYVLQASYASGLTDYAVQGLTGVRDWLLRSCEAVTKGAELSPLVS
;
A
#
# COMPACT_ATOMS: atom_id res chain seq x y z
N MET A 1 -15.48 25.02 -8.02
CA MET A 1 -14.41 24.55 -7.12
C MET A 1 -14.61 23.05 -6.91
N SER A 2 -13.62 22.24 -7.19
CA SER A 2 -13.68 20.79 -6.92
C SER A 2 -13.65 20.57 -5.39
N VAL A 3 -14.51 19.70 -4.89
CA VAL A 3 -14.55 19.34 -3.46
C VAL A 3 -13.32 18.48 -3.14
N ASP A 4 -12.60 18.79 -2.07
CA ASP A 4 -11.54 17.94 -1.53
C ASP A 4 -12.20 16.79 -0.76
N VAL A 5 -12.10 15.58 -1.29
CA VAL A 5 -12.75 14.40 -0.69
C VAL A 5 -11.96 13.78 0.45
N PHE A 6 -10.66 14.07 0.54
CA PHE A 6 -9.79 13.52 1.58
C PHE A 6 -9.74 14.40 2.84
N GLU A 7 -9.86 15.72 2.71
CA GLU A 7 -9.77 16.66 3.84
C GLU A 7 -10.79 16.34 4.96
N PRO A 8 -12.08 16.05 4.67
CA PRO A 8 -13.03 15.72 5.72
C PRO A 8 -12.69 14.44 6.51
N LEU A 9 -12.01 13.48 5.88
CA LEU A 9 -11.62 12.22 6.53
C LEU A 9 -10.54 12.43 7.59
N ALA A 10 -9.67 13.41 7.40
CA ALA A 10 -8.68 13.80 8.42
C ALA A 10 -9.32 14.40 9.69
N GLY A 11 -10.54 14.91 9.57
CA GLY A 11 -11.33 15.45 10.69
C GLY A 11 -12.08 14.38 11.51
N LEU A 12 -12.07 13.12 11.09
CA LEU A 12 -12.69 12.04 11.86
C LEU A 12 -11.96 11.86 13.20
N GLU A 13 -12.74 11.46 14.23
CA GLU A 13 -12.24 11.36 15.61
C GLU A 13 -10.96 10.52 15.71
N GLY A 14 -9.91 11.12 16.27
CA GLY A 14 -8.61 10.47 16.49
C GLY A 14 -7.69 10.41 15.26
N VAL A 15 -8.20 10.57 14.03
CA VAL A 15 -7.42 10.40 12.79
C VAL A 15 -6.29 11.42 12.69
N GLY A 16 -6.58 12.70 12.94
CA GLY A 16 -5.56 13.75 12.88
C GLY A 16 -4.40 13.51 13.85
N SER A 17 -4.69 13.11 15.08
CA SER A 17 -3.66 12.80 16.10
C SER A 17 -2.88 11.52 15.77
N ALA A 18 -3.55 10.48 15.26
CA ALA A 18 -2.88 9.26 14.83
C ALA A 18 -1.94 9.51 13.62
N ALA A 19 -2.38 10.31 12.64
CA ALA A 19 -1.55 10.69 11.52
C ALA A 19 -0.33 11.53 11.95
N ALA A 20 -0.49 12.44 12.91
CA ALA A 20 0.62 13.19 13.47
C ALA A 20 1.63 12.29 14.20
N ALA A 21 1.16 11.37 15.03
CA ALA A 21 2.02 10.42 15.74
C ALA A 21 2.80 9.50 14.77
N ALA A 22 2.16 8.99 13.75
CA ALA A 22 2.82 8.18 12.72
C ALA A 22 3.87 9.01 11.95
N ARG A 23 3.57 10.27 11.61
CA ARG A 23 4.54 11.18 11.00
C ARG A 23 5.74 11.40 11.91
N ASP A 24 5.52 11.66 13.20
CA ASP A 24 6.59 11.87 14.18
C ASP A 24 7.51 10.64 14.29
N ALA A 25 6.94 9.43 14.27
CA ALA A 25 7.72 8.19 14.29
C ALA A 25 8.65 8.08 13.06
N VAL A 26 8.15 8.41 11.87
CA VAL A 26 8.97 8.43 10.64
C VAL A 26 10.03 9.54 10.71
N ASP A 27 9.67 10.73 11.18
CA ASP A 27 10.58 11.86 11.30
C ASP A 27 11.77 11.58 12.26
N VAL A 28 11.57 10.72 13.26
CA VAL A 28 12.66 10.24 14.13
C VAL A 28 13.69 9.47 13.32
N LEU A 29 13.25 8.55 12.43
CA LEU A 29 14.16 7.81 11.55
C LEU A 29 14.90 8.71 10.58
N LEU A 30 14.19 9.67 9.96
CA LEU A 30 14.78 10.58 8.97
C LEU A 30 15.86 11.51 9.56
N ARG A 31 15.85 11.71 10.88
CA ARG A 31 16.88 12.47 11.61
C ARG A 31 18.09 11.62 12.00
N ASP A 32 18.01 10.29 11.82
CA ASP A 32 19.11 9.41 12.21
C ASP A 32 20.38 9.70 11.41
N ARG A 33 21.52 9.74 12.11
CA ARG A 33 22.83 10.03 11.49
C ARG A 33 23.34 8.88 10.63
N GLY A 34 22.92 7.65 10.91
CA GLY A 34 23.25 6.45 10.14
C GLY A 34 22.73 6.54 8.71
N LEU A 35 21.54 7.11 8.51
CA LEU A 35 20.94 7.32 7.20
C LEU A 35 21.82 8.10 6.24
N ARG A 36 22.59 9.07 6.73
CA ARG A 36 23.51 9.87 5.89
C ARG A 36 24.74 9.11 5.39
N ARG A 37 25.10 8.01 6.03
CA ARG A 37 26.31 7.22 5.71
C ARG A 37 26.02 6.01 4.83
N VAL A 38 24.86 5.37 5.03
CA VAL A 38 24.51 4.09 4.39
C VAL A 38 23.07 4.09 3.87
N GLY A 39 22.56 5.25 3.49
CA GLY A 39 21.14 5.43 3.14
C GLY A 39 20.63 4.49 2.05
N SER A 40 21.41 4.22 0.99
CA SER A 40 21.02 3.29 -0.08
C SER A 40 20.85 1.87 0.41
N ASP A 41 21.74 1.41 1.30
CA ASP A 41 21.70 0.03 1.81
C ASP A 41 20.53 -0.14 2.79
N MET A 42 20.25 0.88 3.59
CA MET A 42 19.10 0.89 4.50
C MET A 42 17.78 0.92 3.73
N THR A 43 17.69 1.72 2.67
CA THR A 43 16.52 1.72 1.78
C THR A 43 16.33 0.33 1.15
N ALA A 44 17.38 -0.26 0.59
CA ALA A 44 17.30 -1.59 -0.02
C ALA A 44 16.85 -2.67 0.97
N GLU A 45 17.40 -2.66 2.18
CA GLU A 45 17.02 -3.62 3.23
C GLU A 45 15.57 -3.35 3.71
N ALA A 46 15.14 -2.09 3.89
CA ALA A 46 13.77 -1.78 4.26
C ALA A 46 12.77 -2.27 3.20
N LEU A 47 13.04 -1.99 1.93
CA LEU A 47 12.23 -2.46 0.81
C LEU A 47 12.17 -3.98 0.73
N LEU A 48 13.27 -4.68 1.01
CA LEU A 48 13.30 -6.15 1.02
C LEU A 48 12.49 -6.74 2.18
N ARG A 49 12.58 -6.14 3.38
CA ARG A 49 11.71 -6.50 4.52
C ARG A 49 10.23 -6.25 4.18
N GLY A 50 9.93 -5.13 3.54
CA GLY A 50 8.58 -4.80 3.08
C GLY A 50 8.05 -5.81 2.06
N ALA A 51 8.86 -6.19 1.07
CA ALA A 51 8.51 -7.20 0.08
C ALA A 51 8.15 -8.54 0.73
N HIS A 52 8.98 -9.03 1.67
CA HIS A 52 8.70 -10.25 2.42
C HIS A 52 7.39 -10.14 3.20
N ALA A 53 7.20 -9.08 3.98
CA ALA A 53 6.00 -8.89 4.79
C ALA A 53 4.73 -8.78 3.93
N SER A 54 4.82 -8.06 2.81
CA SER A 54 3.72 -7.94 1.85
C SER A 54 3.36 -9.28 1.23
N ALA A 55 4.35 -10.09 0.84
CA ALA A 55 4.13 -11.42 0.30
C ALA A 55 3.52 -12.37 1.35
N ALA A 56 3.99 -12.33 2.60
CA ALA A 56 3.44 -13.13 3.69
C ALA A 56 1.96 -12.81 3.95
N LEU A 57 1.56 -11.52 3.90
CA LEU A 57 0.15 -11.10 3.96
C LEU A 57 -0.69 -11.62 2.78
N ALA A 58 -0.07 -11.88 1.64
CA ALA A 58 -0.71 -12.47 0.46
C ALA A 58 -0.67 -14.01 0.46
N GLY A 59 -0.12 -14.64 1.50
CA GLY A 59 -0.08 -16.09 1.65
C GLY A 59 1.22 -16.76 1.19
N SER A 60 2.27 -16.00 0.87
CA SER A 60 3.60 -16.57 0.62
C SER A 60 4.14 -17.25 1.87
N THR A 61 4.81 -18.37 1.66
CA THR A 61 5.52 -19.12 2.70
C THR A 61 7.03 -18.94 2.63
N SER A 62 7.51 -18.11 1.71
CA SER A 62 8.94 -17.83 1.54
C SER A 62 9.53 -17.17 2.77
N THR A 63 10.68 -17.65 3.20
CA THR A 63 11.45 -17.08 4.30
C THR A 63 12.21 -15.82 3.86
N PRO A 64 12.60 -14.93 4.80
CA PRO A 64 13.45 -13.77 4.47
C PRO A 64 14.75 -14.14 3.73
N ASP A 65 15.34 -15.30 4.06
CA ASP A 65 16.57 -15.76 3.42
C ASP A 65 16.34 -16.27 1.99
N GLU A 66 15.21 -16.90 1.70
CA GLU A 66 14.82 -17.26 0.34
C GLU A 66 14.58 -16.04 -0.51
N VAL A 67 13.90 -15.02 0.04
CA VAL A 67 13.70 -13.73 -0.63
C VAL A 67 15.03 -13.08 -0.99
N ARG A 68 15.99 -13.01 -0.04
CA ARG A 68 17.33 -12.45 -0.27
C ARG A 68 18.13 -13.19 -1.32
N ARG A 69 17.96 -14.50 -1.41
CA ARG A 69 18.70 -15.35 -2.37
C ARG A 69 18.03 -15.46 -3.74
N GLY A 70 16.86 -14.82 -3.94
CA GLY A 70 16.08 -14.94 -5.17
C GLY A 70 15.50 -16.36 -5.40
N ALA A 71 15.29 -17.13 -4.32
CA ALA A 71 14.71 -18.47 -4.34
C ALA A 71 13.27 -18.51 -3.80
N ALA A 72 12.60 -17.37 -3.86
CA ALA A 72 11.25 -17.16 -3.34
C ALA A 72 10.15 -17.64 -4.30
N ASP A 73 8.96 -17.89 -3.77
CA ASP A 73 7.76 -18.18 -4.57
C ASP A 73 7.33 -16.99 -5.43
N GLY A 74 6.33 -17.19 -6.30
CA GLY A 74 5.85 -16.17 -7.24
C GLY A 74 5.32 -14.91 -6.54
N LEU A 75 4.65 -15.03 -5.38
CA LEU A 75 4.16 -13.89 -4.60
C LEU A 75 5.32 -13.04 -4.07
N ALA A 76 6.30 -13.69 -3.45
CA ALA A 76 7.45 -12.98 -2.88
C ALA A 76 8.38 -12.43 -3.98
N SER A 77 8.58 -13.16 -5.08
CA SER A 77 9.31 -12.67 -6.26
C SER A 77 8.63 -11.44 -6.87
N GLY A 78 7.29 -11.45 -6.98
CA GLY A 78 6.48 -10.31 -7.43
C GLY A 78 6.61 -9.10 -6.50
N ALA A 79 6.56 -9.32 -5.19
CA ALA A 79 6.74 -8.26 -4.20
C ALA A 79 8.14 -7.62 -4.29
N VAL A 80 9.19 -8.42 -4.51
CA VAL A 80 10.57 -7.90 -4.69
C VAL A 80 10.68 -7.05 -5.96
N ARG A 81 10.15 -7.53 -7.10
CA ARG A 81 10.15 -6.75 -8.35
C ARG A 81 9.44 -5.40 -8.18
N LEU A 82 8.29 -5.42 -7.53
CA LEU A 82 7.45 -4.27 -7.29
C LEU A 82 8.16 -3.24 -6.40
N THR A 83 8.75 -3.66 -5.27
CA THR A 83 9.49 -2.76 -4.38
C THR A 83 10.76 -2.22 -5.03
N GLY A 84 11.38 -2.96 -5.93
CA GLY A 84 12.56 -2.52 -6.70
C GLY A 84 12.28 -1.31 -7.61
N GLU A 85 11.04 -1.13 -8.09
CA GLU A 85 10.63 0.03 -8.89
C GLU A 85 9.89 1.12 -8.08
N LEU A 86 9.64 0.91 -6.80
CA LEU A 86 8.83 1.79 -5.95
C LEU A 86 9.30 3.25 -5.99
N MET A 87 10.60 3.48 -5.80
CA MET A 87 11.18 4.83 -5.78
C MET A 87 11.06 5.54 -7.14
N ALA A 88 11.08 4.80 -8.25
CA ALA A 88 10.92 5.36 -9.60
C ALA A 88 9.45 5.65 -9.92
N LEU A 89 8.53 4.87 -9.39
CA LEU A 89 7.08 5.00 -9.62
C LEU A 89 6.43 6.06 -8.72
N ALA A 90 6.90 6.22 -7.49
CA ALA A 90 6.31 7.12 -6.51
C ALA A 90 6.09 8.56 -7.03
N PRO A 91 7.04 9.23 -7.71
CA PRO A 91 6.84 10.59 -8.21
C PRO A 91 5.80 10.72 -9.33
N GLN A 92 5.35 9.59 -9.90
CA GLN A 92 4.38 9.55 -10.98
C GLN A 92 2.95 9.39 -10.47
N LEU A 93 2.77 8.95 -9.21
CA LEU A 93 1.48 8.54 -8.68
C LEU A 93 0.47 9.70 -8.62
N ASP A 94 0.91 10.91 -8.30
CA ASP A 94 0.05 12.10 -8.30
C ASP A 94 -0.30 12.64 -9.70
N LYS A 95 0.33 12.10 -10.76
CA LYS A 95 0.15 12.55 -12.15
C LYS A 95 -0.60 11.52 -13.00
N ALA A 96 -0.29 10.26 -12.79
CA ALA A 96 -0.78 9.16 -13.61
C ALA A 96 -1.07 7.91 -12.74
N PRO A 97 -1.98 8.01 -11.73
CA PRO A 97 -2.17 6.95 -10.75
C PRO A 97 -2.54 5.60 -11.39
N VAL A 98 -3.42 5.58 -12.37
CA VAL A 98 -3.84 4.33 -13.05
C VAL A 98 -2.64 3.64 -13.72
N GLN A 99 -1.78 4.40 -14.40
CA GLN A 99 -0.58 3.86 -15.04
C GLN A 99 0.40 3.28 -14.01
N VAL A 100 0.54 3.96 -12.85
CA VAL A 100 1.37 3.44 -11.76
C VAL A 100 0.78 2.14 -11.22
N TRP A 101 -0.52 2.09 -10.91
CA TRP A 101 -1.16 0.86 -10.41
C TRP A 101 -1.08 -0.29 -11.42
N THR A 102 -1.27 0.00 -12.71
CA THR A 102 -1.08 -0.96 -13.81
C THR A 102 0.35 -1.51 -13.83
N ARG A 103 1.35 -0.63 -13.70
CA ARG A 103 2.76 -1.05 -13.65
C ARG A 103 3.08 -1.87 -12.40
N LEU A 104 2.57 -1.47 -11.24
CA LEU A 104 2.70 -2.24 -10.01
C LEU A 104 2.13 -3.65 -10.18
N HIS A 105 0.94 -3.79 -10.82
CA HIS A 105 0.37 -5.09 -11.09
C HIS A 105 1.22 -5.92 -12.06
N GLN A 106 1.74 -5.34 -13.14
CA GLN A 106 2.63 -6.06 -14.07
C GLN A 106 3.83 -6.67 -13.34
N LEU A 107 4.43 -5.93 -12.42
CA LEU A 107 5.57 -6.38 -11.62
C LEU A 107 5.18 -7.46 -10.60
N ALA A 108 4.06 -7.25 -9.92
CA ALA A 108 3.58 -8.16 -8.89
C ALA A 108 3.13 -9.51 -9.46
N ALA A 109 2.44 -9.49 -10.60
CA ALA A 109 1.73 -10.63 -11.15
C ALA A 109 2.50 -11.43 -12.21
N ALA A 110 3.73 -11.06 -12.54
CA ALA A 110 4.50 -11.67 -13.65
C ALA A 110 4.65 -13.20 -13.56
N ASP A 111 4.64 -13.76 -12.33
CA ASP A 111 4.71 -15.21 -12.11
C ASP A 111 3.35 -15.79 -11.65
N LEU A 112 2.28 -14.99 -11.67
CA LEU A 112 0.97 -15.35 -11.10
C LEU A 112 -0.16 -15.33 -12.14
N SER A 113 0.04 -14.67 -13.27
CA SER A 113 -0.99 -14.44 -14.29
C SER A 113 -0.40 -14.61 -15.69
N ASP A 114 -1.27 -14.92 -16.66
CA ASP A 114 -0.89 -14.98 -18.06
C ASP A 114 -0.48 -13.59 -18.57
N GLU A 115 0.39 -13.55 -19.59
CA GLU A 115 0.98 -12.31 -20.10
C GLU A 115 -0.07 -11.30 -20.59
N ASP A 116 -1.16 -11.76 -21.15
CA ASP A 116 -2.27 -10.92 -21.64
C ASP A 116 -3.12 -10.31 -20.51
N GLN A 117 -2.97 -10.80 -19.29
CA GLN A 117 -3.64 -10.26 -18.09
C GLN A 117 -2.79 -9.24 -17.33
N LEU A 118 -1.47 -9.16 -17.63
CA LEU A 118 -0.56 -8.30 -16.88
C LEU A 118 -0.88 -6.82 -17.09
N GLY A 119 -1.25 -6.14 -16.01
CA GLY A 119 -1.59 -4.73 -16.02
C GLY A 119 -2.99 -4.40 -16.54
N HIS A 120 -3.79 -5.39 -16.88
CA HIS A 120 -5.16 -5.18 -17.33
C HIS A 120 -6.11 -5.10 -16.14
N LEU A 121 -7.01 -4.13 -16.17
CA LEU A 121 -8.08 -4.04 -15.19
C LEU A 121 -9.15 -5.09 -15.55
N ARG A 122 -9.67 -5.80 -14.54
CA ARG A 122 -10.67 -6.84 -14.76
C ARG A 122 -11.95 -6.32 -15.41
N THR A 123 -12.58 -7.17 -16.16
CA THR A 123 -13.86 -6.92 -16.80
C THR A 123 -14.99 -7.70 -16.10
N SER A 124 -16.23 -7.45 -16.49
CA SER A 124 -17.39 -8.18 -15.96
C SER A 124 -17.42 -9.67 -16.36
N ARG A 125 -16.54 -10.11 -17.24
CA ARG A 125 -16.44 -11.50 -17.71
C ARG A 125 -15.47 -12.35 -16.90
N GLU A 126 -14.64 -11.71 -16.07
CA GLU A 126 -13.61 -12.38 -15.29
C GLU A 126 -14.12 -12.67 -13.88
N PRO A 127 -13.71 -13.80 -13.27
CA PRO A 127 -14.02 -14.07 -11.88
C PRO A 127 -13.39 -13.00 -10.99
N VAL A 128 -14.08 -12.66 -9.91
CA VAL A 128 -13.53 -11.75 -8.90
C VAL A 128 -12.44 -12.50 -8.13
N PRO A 129 -11.21 -11.98 -8.07
CA PRO A 129 -10.14 -12.64 -7.34
C PRO A 129 -10.40 -12.63 -5.83
N ASP A 130 -10.06 -13.73 -5.17
CA ASP A 130 -10.06 -13.87 -3.71
C ASP A 130 -8.60 -13.94 -3.21
N ASP A 131 -7.86 -12.89 -3.50
CA ASP A 131 -6.43 -12.77 -3.20
C ASP A 131 -6.14 -12.03 -1.88
N ILE A 132 -7.19 -11.67 -1.14
CA ILE A 132 -7.14 -11.20 0.26
C ILE A 132 -8.20 -11.97 1.06
N PRO A 133 -7.82 -13.09 1.69
CA PRO A 133 -8.77 -13.94 2.40
C PRO A 133 -9.57 -13.19 3.47
N GLY A 134 -10.87 -13.45 3.54
CA GLY A 134 -11.77 -12.87 4.54
C GLY A 134 -12.39 -11.53 4.14
N LEU A 135 -12.09 -10.99 2.95
CA LEU A 135 -12.83 -9.84 2.42
C LEU A 135 -14.19 -10.25 1.84
N PRO A 136 -15.21 -9.36 1.91
CA PRO A 136 -16.45 -9.58 1.19
C PRO A 136 -16.20 -9.67 -0.33
N PRO A 137 -17.14 -10.20 -1.12
CA PRO A 137 -17.02 -10.19 -2.56
C PRO A 137 -16.73 -8.78 -3.08
N ALA A 138 -15.79 -8.64 -4.02
CA ALA A 138 -15.50 -7.35 -4.63
C ALA A 138 -16.71 -6.86 -5.44
N PRO A 139 -16.85 -5.54 -5.61
CA PRO A 139 -17.93 -4.98 -6.42
C PRO A 139 -17.83 -5.41 -7.89
N GLY A 140 -18.95 -5.27 -8.62
CA GLY A 140 -18.98 -5.50 -10.06
C GLY A 140 -17.99 -4.58 -10.80
N ALA A 141 -17.66 -4.93 -12.06
CA ALA A 141 -16.67 -4.18 -12.83
C ALA A 141 -17.06 -2.71 -13.04
N ASP A 142 -18.32 -2.41 -13.25
CA ASP A 142 -18.79 -1.04 -13.47
C ASP A 142 -18.59 -0.17 -12.21
N GLU A 143 -18.97 -0.66 -11.03
CA GLU A 143 -18.73 0.03 -9.76
C GLU A 143 -17.22 0.16 -9.48
N MET A 144 -16.47 -0.90 -9.72
CA MET A 144 -15.01 -0.88 -9.58
C MET A 144 -14.39 0.23 -10.46
N TRP A 145 -14.80 0.31 -11.73
CA TRP A 145 -14.32 1.33 -12.66
C TRP A 145 -14.68 2.74 -12.23
N GLU A 146 -15.92 2.95 -11.79
CA GLU A 146 -16.39 4.26 -11.31
C GLU A 146 -15.56 4.72 -10.11
N ARG A 147 -15.43 3.88 -9.09
CA ARG A 147 -14.70 4.20 -7.86
C ARG A 147 -13.20 4.38 -8.12
N LEU A 148 -12.58 3.49 -8.89
CA LEU A 148 -11.16 3.58 -9.22
C LEU A 148 -10.84 4.85 -10.03
N SER A 149 -11.71 5.21 -10.98
CA SER A 149 -11.58 6.43 -11.77
C SER A 149 -11.75 7.68 -10.92
N ALA A 150 -12.71 7.68 -10.00
CA ALA A 150 -12.91 8.79 -9.06
C ALA A 150 -11.70 8.93 -8.11
N LEU A 151 -11.17 7.83 -7.59
CA LEU A 151 -9.96 7.81 -6.78
C LEU A 151 -8.77 8.41 -7.54
N ALA A 152 -8.54 7.95 -8.77
CA ALA A 152 -7.46 8.46 -9.62
C ALA A 152 -7.58 9.97 -9.87
N GLN A 153 -8.78 10.45 -10.23
CA GLN A 153 -9.03 11.88 -10.43
C GLN A 153 -8.79 12.72 -9.17
N ASN A 154 -9.18 12.20 -8.00
CA ASN A 154 -8.97 12.93 -6.75
C ASN A 154 -7.50 12.96 -6.33
N LEU A 155 -6.72 11.94 -6.63
CA LEU A 155 -5.27 11.93 -6.36
C LEU A 155 -4.50 12.97 -7.16
N THR A 156 -4.95 13.30 -8.37
CA THR A 156 -4.30 14.33 -9.21
C THR A 156 -4.64 15.76 -8.78
N ARG A 157 -5.50 15.94 -7.80
CA ARG A 157 -5.95 17.25 -7.31
C ARG A 157 -5.23 17.62 -6.01
N PRO A 158 -5.03 18.92 -5.75
CA PRO A 158 -4.53 19.36 -4.45
C PRO A 158 -5.48 18.94 -3.32
N THR A 159 -4.91 18.50 -2.21
CA THR A 159 -5.64 18.18 -0.98
C THR A 159 -4.92 18.78 0.23
N LYS A 160 -5.70 19.12 1.27
CA LYS A 160 -5.16 19.51 2.58
C LYS A 160 -5.06 18.33 3.56
N ALA A 161 -5.58 17.16 3.17
CA ALA A 161 -5.48 15.97 4.00
C ALA A 161 -4.00 15.57 4.19
N PRO A 162 -3.62 15.06 5.38
CA PRO A 162 -2.32 14.44 5.60
C PRO A 162 -2.08 13.32 4.58
N GLY A 163 -0.84 13.23 4.05
CA GLY A 163 -0.49 12.19 3.08
C GLY A 163 -0.74 10.76 3.59
N LEU A 164 -0.63 10.52 4.90
CA LEU A 164 -0.98 9.26 5.55
C LEU A 164 -2.46 8.89 5.36
N VAL A 165 -3.36 9.86 5.47
CA VAL A 165 -4.80 9.65 5.22
C VAL A 165 -5.05 9.26 3.77
N VAL A 166 -4.42 9.97 2.83
CA VAL A 166 -4.54 9.69 1.40
C VAL A 166 -3.99 8.30 1.07
N ALA A 167 -2.82 7.95 1.60
CA ALA A 167 -2.18 6.66 1.40
C ALA A 167 -3.05 5.49 1.91
N ALA A 168 -3.62 5.64 3.10
CA ALA A 168 -4.50 4.63 3.71
C ALA A 168 -5.80 4.42 2.90
N ILE A 169 -6.40 5.49 2.36
CA ILE A 169 -7.60 5.38 1.50
C ILE A 169 -7.26 4.68 0.19
N VAL A 170 -6.13 5.01 -0.45
CA VAL A 170 -5.72 4.34 -1.69
C VAL A 170 -5.47 2.85 -1.47
N HIS A 171 -4.83 2.50 -0.37
CA HIS A 171 -4.64 1.10 0.02
C HIS A 171 -6.00 0.38 0.15
N ALA A 172 -6.92 0.92 0.96
CA ALA A 172 -8.22 0.29 1.18
C ALA A 172 -9.03 0.16 -0.13
N GLU A 173 -9.09 1.21 -0.93
CA GLU A 173 -9.83 1.20 -2.19
C GLU A 173 -9.30 0.12 -3.15
N ILE A 174 -7.98 0.05 -3.38
CA ILE A 174 -7.40 -0.97 -4.25
C ILE A 174 -7.65 -2.38 -3.69
N ALA A 175 -7.49 -2.58 -2.38
CA ALA A 175 -7.71 -3.86 -1.73
C ALA A 175 -9.17 -4.32 -1.80
N VAL A 176 -10.12 -3.42 -1.62
CA VAL A 176 -11.56 -3.73 -1.62
C VAL A 176 -12.09 -3.87 -3.05
N LEU A 177 -11.69 -2.99 -3.95
CA LEU A 177 -12.11 -3.02 -5.35
C LEU A 177 -11.53 -4.20 -6.12
N ARG A 178 -10.34 -4.66 -5.76
CA ARG A 178 -9.60 -5.71 -6.48
C ARG A 178 -9.65 -5.49 -7.99
N PRO A 179 -9.05 -4.39 -8.50
CA PRO A 179 -9.19 -3.99 -9.89
C PRO A 179 -8.47 -4.91 -10.88
N PHE A 180 -7.58 -5.76 -10.42
CA PHE A 180 -6.79 -6.66 -11.26
C PHE A 180 -7.20 -8.11 -11.07
N PRO A 181 -6.85 -9.00 -12.03
CA PRO A 181 -7.15 -10.44 -11.93
C PRO A 181 -6.45 -11.14 -10.77
N SER A 182 -5.35 -10.57 -10.25
CA SER A 182 -4.54 -11.15 -9.17
C SER A 182 -3.72 -10.09 -8.45
N ALA A 183 -3.01 -10.47 -7.39
CA ALA A 183 -2.00 -9.68 -6.69
C ALA A 183 -2.49 -8.30 -6.16
N ASN A 184 -3.81 -8.10 -6.00
CA ASN A 184 -4.38 -6.81 -5.58
C ASN A 184 -3.86 -6.37 -4.21
N GLY A 185 -3.65 -7.31 -3.27
CA GLY A 185 -3.09 -7.00 -1.98
C GLY A 185 -1.65 -6.48 -2.05
N LEU A 186 -0.82 -7.03 -2.94
CA LEU A 186 0.53 -6.53 -3.20
C LEU A 186 0.50 -5.12 -3.78
N VAL A 187 -0.38 -4.89 -4.78
CA VAL A 187 -0.55 -3.57 -5.41
C VAL A 187 -1.06 -2.53 -4.42
N ALA A 188 -2.04 -2.87 -3.58
CA ALA A 188 -2.61 -1.97 -2.58
C ALA A 188 -1.55 -1.45 -1.59
N ARG A 189 -0.76 -2.35 -1.01
CA ARG A 189 0.32 -1.98 -0.07
C ARG A 189 1.42 -1.18 -0.73
N ALA A 190 1.79 -1.54 -1.96
CA ALA A 190 2.80 -0.79 -2.70
C ALA A 190 2.31 0.61 -3.10
N ALA A 191 1.04 0.77 -3.46
CA ALA A 191 0.45 2.08 -3.75
C ALA A 191 0.46 2.98 -2.50
N GLU A 192 0.17 2.43 -1.31
CA GLU A 192 0.33 3.12 -0.03
C GLU A 192 1.78 3.58 0.16
N HIS A 193 2.74 2.67 0.04
CA HIS A 193 4.16 2.99 0.23
C HIS A 193 4.65 4.04 -0.79
N CYS A 194 4.26 3.92 -2.07
CA CYS A 194 4.53 4.95 -3.08
C CYS A 194 4.01 6.33 -2.65
N LEU A 195 2.82 6.39 -2.04
CA LEU A 195 2.26 7.66 -1.54
C LEU A 195 3.02 8.21 -0.34
N LEU A 196 3.51 7.37 0.57
CA LEU A 196 4.36 7.82 1.66
C LEU A 196 5.64 8.49 1.13
N VAL A 197 6.23 7.95 0.06
CA VAL A 197 7.37 8.54 -0.63
C VAL A 197 6.97 9.83 -1.36
N ALA A 198 5.95 9.77 -2.22
CA ALA A 198 5.52 10.88 -3.07
C ALA A 198 5.07 12.11 -2.27
N ARG A 199 4.43 11.89 -1.12
CA ARG A 199 3.95 12.94 -0.21
C ARG A 199 5.00 13.39 0.81
N GLY A 200 6.25 12.94 0.69
CA GLY A 200 7.37 13.36 1.54
C GLY A 200 7.21 12.94 3.01
N ILE A 201 6.48 11.85 3.28
CA ILE A 201 6.40 11.27 4.62
C ILE A 201 7.65 10.43 4.87
N ASP A 202 7.97 9.54 3.95
CA ASP A 202 9.21 8.76 3.95
C ASP A 202 9.90 8.86 2.58
N PRO A 203 10.53 10.00 2.25
CA PRO A 203 11.05 10.26 0.91
C PRO A 203 12.22 9.35 0.50
N VAL A 204 12.75 8.57 1.43
CA VAL A 204 13.89 7.66 1.21
C VAL A 204 13.52 6.18 1.44
N ALA A 205 12.26 5.88 1.71
CA ALA A 205 11.71 4.54 1.90
C ALA A 205 12.53 3.68 2.90
N VAL A 206 12.74 4.22 4.10
CA VAL A 206 13.44 3.51 5.19
C VAL A 206 12.48 2.92 6.22
N THR A 207 11.20 3.23 6.15
CA THR A 207 10.16 2.54 6.92
C THR A 207 9.74 1.23 6.23
N VAL A 208 9.06 0.37 6.96
CA VAL A 208 8.55 -0.91 6.46
C VAL A 208 7.04 -0.98 6.72
N PRO A 209 6.21 -0.15 6.05
CA PRO A 209 4.77 -0.07 6.32
C PRO A 209 4.07 -1.42 6.11
N GLU A 210 4.49 -2.22 5.12
CA GLU A 210 4.00 -3.59 4.90
C GLU A 210 4.27 -4.50 6.11
N GLY A 211 5.44 -4.32 6.75
CA GLY A 211 5.80 -5.01 8.00
C GLY A 211 4.89 -4.61 9.15
N GLY A 212 4.52 -3.34 9.24
CA GLY A 212 3.54 -2.84 10.21
C GLY A 212 2.16 -3.48 9.99
N HIS A 213 1.69 -3.56 8.75
CA HIS A 213 0.45 -4.28 8.43
C HIS A 213 0.55 -5.77 8.77
N TYR A 214 1.72 -6.40 8.59
CA TYR A 214 1.96 -7.79 8.94
C TYR A 214 1.96 -8.03 10.45
N VAL A 215 2.54 -7.13 11.23
CA VAL A 215 2.44 -7.18 12.71
C VAL A 215 0.98 -7.14 13.18
N LEU A 216 0.16 -6.34 12.49
CA LEU A 216 -1.27 -6.19 12.77
C LEU A 216 -2.15 -7.17 11.96
N GLN A 217 -1.60 -8.25 11.39
CA GLN A 217 -2.29 -9.12 10.43
C GLN A 217 -3.62 -9.70 10.95
N ALA A 218 -3.74 -9.94 12.26
CA ALA A 218 -4.96 -10.48 12.86
C ALA A 218 -6.21 -9.60 12.61
N SER A 219 -6.03 -8.29 12.43
CA SER A 219 -7.11 -7.34 12.14
C SER A 219 -7.04 -6.75 10.72
N TYR A 220 -6.14 -7.24 9.85
CA TYR A 220 -5.96 -6.66 8.52
C TYR A 220 -7.19 -6.87 7.63
N ALA A 221 -7.62 -8.12 7.47
CA ALA A 221 -8.77 -8.44 6.62
C ALA A 221 -10.09 -7.90 7.22
N SER A 222 -10.27 -7.99 8.54
CA SER A 222 -11.47 -7.44 9.19
C SER A 222 -11.53 -5.92 9.08
N GLY A 223 -10.41 -5.21 9.22
CA GLY A 223 -10.36 -3.76 9.05
C GLY A 223 -10.72 -3.30 7.63
N LEU A 224 -10.26 -4.02 6.59
CA LEU A 224 -10.67 -3.78 5.21
C LEU A 224 -12.14 -4.13 4.96
N THR A 225 -12.65 -5.19 5.62
CA THR A 225 -14.07 -5.55 5.57
C THR A 225 -14.93 -4.43 6.18
N ASP A 226 -14.56 -3.96 7.36
CA ASP A 226 -15.25 -2.86 8.04
C ASP A 226 -15.21 -1.56 7.22
N TYR A 227 -14.07 -1.25 6.59
CA TYR A 227 -13.96 -0.16 5.63
C TYR A 227 -14.98 -0.27 4.51
N ALA A 228 -15.18 -1.46 3.97
CA ALA A 228 -16.10 -1.70 2.85
C ALA A 228 -17.58 -1.57 3.24
N VAL A 229 -17.96 -1.93 4.48
CA VAL A 229 -19.39 -2.12 4.83
C VAL A 229 -19.91 -1.20 5.95
N GLN A 230 -19.04 -0.60 6.77
CA GLN A 230 -19.48 0.18 7.94
C GLN A 230 -19.50 1.70 7.73
N GLY A 231 -19.39 2.17 6.48
CA GLY A 231 -19.40 3.59 6.17
C GLY A 231 -18.31 4.38 6.88
N LEU A 232 -18.60 5.59 7.37
CA LEU A 232 -17.57 6.46 7.97
C LEU A 232 -16.91 5.87 9.23
N THR A 233 -17.59 5.01 9.97
CA THR A 233 -16.99 4.33 11.13
C THR A 233 -15.88 3.37 10.68
N GLY A 234 -16.16 2.52 9.69
CA GLY A 234 -15.16 1.61 9.14
C GLY A 234 -14.00 2.35 8.46
N VAL A 235 -14.30 3.45 7.77
CA VAL A 235 -13.26 4.34 7.20
C VAL A 235 -12.36 4.90 8.29
N ARG A 236 -12.94 5.44 9.38
CA ARG A 236 -12.17 5.97 10.52
C ARG A 236 -11.27 4.90 11.13
N ASP A 237 -11.81 3.72 11.41
CA ASP A 237 -11.09 2.66 12.08
C ASP A 237 -9.94 2.11 11.20
N TRP A 238 -10.15 2.04 9.89
CA TRP A 238 -9.08 1.74 8.93
C TRP A 238 -7.98 2.79 8.93
N LEU A 239 -8.32 4.09 8.94
CA LEU A 239 -7.35 5.18 8.98
C LEU A 239 -6.49 5.13 10.24
N LEU A 240 -7.10 4.89 11.40
CA LEU A 240 -6.39 4.74 12.68
C LEU A 240 -5.42 3.55 12.62
N ARG A 241 -5.90 2.41 12.11
CA ARG A 241 -5.10 1.19 11.95
C ARG A 241 -3.93 1.38 10.97
N SER A 242 -4.14 2.08 9.85
CA SER A 242 -3.06 2.34 8.88
C SER A 242 -1.99 3.26 9.47
N CYS A 243 -2.38 4.27 10.25
CA CYS A 243 -1.42 5.10 10.98
C CYS A 243 -0.61 4.26 11.99
N GLU A 244 -1.26 3.33 12.71
CA GLU A 244 -0.56 2.39 13.60
C GLU A 244 0.40 1.49 12.81
N ALA A 245 -0.01 0.97 11.64
CA ALA A 245 0.85 0.17 10.78
C ALA A 245 2.10 0.94 10.32
N VAL A 246 1.97 2.21 9.95
CA VAL A 246 3.13 3.05 9.60
C VAL A 246 4.04 3.26 10.81
N THR A 247 3.48 3.49 12.01
CA THR A 247 4.27 3.59 13.25
C THR A 247 5.04 2.31 13.53
N LYS A 248 4.38 1.14 13.42
CA LYS A 248 5.04 -0.17 13.54
C LYS A 248 6.09 -0.39 12.43
N GLY A 249 5.79 0.06 11.22
CA GLY A 249 6.74 0.02 10.10
C GLY A 249 8.00 0.84 10.37
N ALA A 250 7.89 1.95 11.08
CA ALA A 250 9.04 2.73 11.52
C ALA A 250 9.89 1.97 12.57
N GLU A 251 9.25 1.28 13.52
CA GLU A 251 9.94 0.42 14.51
C GLU A 251 10.70 -0.76 13.85
N LEU A 252 10.24 -1.21 12.67
CA LEU A 252 10.84 -2.30 11.88
C LEU A 252 11.92 -1.83 10.90
N SER A 253 12.22 -0.54 10.87
CA SER A 253 13.27 0.02 10.03
C SER A 253 14.63 -0.64 10.32
N PRO A 254 15.46 -0.92 9.30
CA PRO A 254 16.83 -1.36 9.52
C PRO A 254 17.71 -0.35 10.25
N LEU A 255 17.25 0.89 10.43
CA LEU A 255 17.93 1.90 11.23
C LEU A 255 17.75 1.71 12.75
N VAL A 256 16.74 0.96 13.18
CA VAL A 256 16.41 0.72 14.60
C VAL A 256 17.03 -0.59 15.10
N SER A 257 17.41 -1.49 14.21
CA SER A 257 17.89 -2.86 14.49
C SER A 257 19.41 -2.98 14.43
#